data_dde74f3fa1d21ef77bcc1a99ecdcaf84
#
_entry.id   dde74f3fa1d21ef77bcc1a99ecdcaf84
#
_cell.length_a   1.000
_cell.length_b   1.000
_cell.length_c   1.000
_cell.angle_alpha   90.00
_cell.angle_beta   90.00
_cell.angle_gamma   90.00
#
_symmetry.space_group_name_H-M   'P 1'
#
loop_
_entity.id
_entity.type
_entity.pdbx_description
1 polymer ?
#
loop_
_entity_poly.entity_id
_entity_poly.type
_entity_poly.pdbx_seq_one_letter_code
_entity_poly.pdbx_strand_id
1 'polypeptide(L)'
;MGRENQATIKDVAKRAGVSVASAGRALGNYGKISDETKQKVLAAAEELHYIPNKLAQSMRSHSTKTIAVVVADIQNNFFGAIVAAIEQKARQKGYAVLICNSNEKRELELECLEMLASKQVDGILLASTFTDRKEIPTKYVKTVFEKFPIVTFDRKINGFPFTSVLTDNYAMAYTVTKYLIGLGHDGIATIGSEKEKAVSNTVREREEGYRAALREAGISHDGMCITVDWQKAAETKKRIDILLDYHRITAVIVLNNSIVGEFLKVLDERKMSFPEQISVVTWDDEEHNIYMKMTSVRQPCRKMGELAATSLIEQIESDSPQQEELTITLNQTLVKRESCRINKTY
;
A
#
# COMPACT_ATOMS: atom_id res chain seq x y z
N MET A 1 -19.12 -25.90 -21.97
CA MET A 1 -18.57 -25.60 -23.31
C MET A 1 -17.10 -25.97 -23.31
N GLY A 2 -16.74 -27.00 -24.07
CA GLY A 2 -15.42 -27.64 -24.09
C GLY A 2 -14.35 -26.70 -24.67
N ARG A 3 -13.12 -26.83 -24.17
CA ARG A 3 -11.90 -26.24 -24.77
C ARG A 3 -11.61 -26.99 -26.10
N GLU A 4 -12.45 -26.81 -27.14
CA GLU A 4 -12.18 -27.33 -28.45
C GLU A 4 -11.25 -26.38 -29.20
N ASN A 5 -10.13 -26.94 -29.65
CA ASN A 5 -9.19 -26.41 -30.65
C ASN A 5 -8.33 -25.15 -30.30
N GLN A 6 -7.76 -25.07 -29.14
CA GLN A 6 -6.59 -24.17 -29.00
C GLN A 6 -5.35 -24.86 -29.65
N ALA A 7 -4.72 -24.15 -30.60
CA ALA A 7 -3.46 -24.60 -31.18
C ALA A 7 -2.43 -24.93 -30.08
N THR A 8 -1.68 -26.00 -30.27
CA THR A 8 -0.64 -26.43 -29.33
C THR A 8 0.75 -26.08 -29.87
N ILE A 9 1.76 -26.10 -29.00
CA ILE A 9 3.15 -25.92 -29.42
C ILE A 9 3.58 -26.99 -30.49
N LYS A 10 2.95 -28.15 -30.47
CA LYS A 10 3.18 -29.19 -31.50
C LYS A 10 2.67 -28.75 -32.86
N ASP A 11 1.54 -28.07 -32.91
CA ASP A 11 0.97 -27.56 -34.15
C ASP A 11 1.82 -26.41 -34.71
N VAL A 12 2.30 -25.53 -33.87
CA VAL A 12 3.25 -24.46 -34.24
C VAL A 12 4.55 -25.05 -34.78
N ALA A 13 5.12 -26.06 -34.10
CA ALA A 13 6.34 -26.72 -34.54
C ALA A 13 6.16 -27.38 -35.92
N LYS A 14 5.02 -28.11 -36.14
CA LYS A 14 4.66 -28.73 -37.41
C LYS A 14 4.48 -27.68 -38.51
N ARG A 15 3.80 -26.56 -38.22
CA ARG A 15 3.56 -25.48 -39.18
C ARG A 15 4.84 -24.75 -39.60
N ALA A 16 5.75 -24.54 -38.61
CA ALA A 16 7.05 -23.90 -38.85
C ALA A 16 8.12 -24.86 -39.45
N GLY A 17 7.86 -26.14 -39.53
CA GLY A 17 8.81 -27.15 -40.03
C GLY A 17 10.01 -27.37 -39.10
N VAL A 18 9.81 -27.26 -37.78
CA VAL A 18 10.88 -27.38 -36.78
C VAL A 18 10.54 -28.39 -35.67
N SER A 19 11.50 -28.78 -34.86
CA SER A 19 11.23 -29.61 -33.69
C SER A 19 10.46 -28.83 -32.63
N VAL A 20 9.66 -29.54 -31.80
CA VAL A 20 8.95 -28.94 -30.64
C VAL A 20 9.93 -28.24 -29.72
N ALA A 21 11.14 -28.77 -29.54
CA ALA A 21 12.19 -28.15 -28.73
C ALA A 21 12.69 -26.82 -29.33
N SER A 22 12.80 -26.75 -30.66
CA SER A 22 13.17 -25.53 -31.40
C SER A 22 12.06 -24.48 -31.34
N ALA A 23 10.80 -24.90 -31.52
CA ALA A 23 9.65 -24.03 -31.35
C ALA A 23 9.56 -23.49 -29.94
N GLY A 24 9.80 -24.31 -28.92
CA GLY A 24 9.83 -23.88 -27.50
C GLY A 24 10.92 -22.87 -27.22
N ARG A 25 12.12 -23.03 -27.79
CA ARG A 25 13.23 -22.08 -27.67
C ARG A 25 12.92 -20.74 -28.33
N ALA A 26 12.37 -20.77 -29.52
CA ALA A 26 11.98 -19.58 -30.29
C ALA A 26 10.91 -18.75 -29.55
N LEU A 27 9.85 -19.42 -29.09
CA LEU A 27 8.73 -18.79 -28.40
C LEU A 27 9.09 -18.32 -26.98
N GLY A 28 9.99 -19.04 -26.30
CA GLY A 28 10.47 -18.70 -24.97
C GLY A 28 11.65 -17.73 -24.94
N ASN A 29 12.19 -17.38 -26.10
CA ASN A 29 13.36 -16.50 -26.26
C ASN A 29 14.59 -16.96 -25.44
N TYR A 30 14.86 -18.26 -25.39
CA TYR A 30 15.99 -18.85 -24.67
C TYR A 30 16.79 -19.82 -25.52
N GLY A 31 18.07 -19.96 -25.19
CA GLY A 31 19.00 -20.82 -25.92
C GLY A 31 19.43 -20.27 -27.29
N LYS A 32 20.37 -20.94 -27.94
CA LYS A 32 20.83 -20.56 -29.29
C LYS A 32 19.85 -21.07 -30.33
N ILE A 33 19.29 -20.17 -31.11
CA ILE A 33 18.45 -20.45 -32.30
C ILE A 33 18.74 -19.37 -33.34
N SER A 34 18.72 -19.75 -34.64
CA SER A 34 18.93 -18.77 -35.70
C SER A 34 17.74 -17.84 -35.84
N ASP A 35 18.00 -16.58 -36.23
CA ASP A 35 16.95 -15.57 -36.43
C ASP A 35 15.93 -16.02 -37.47
N GLU A 36 16.37 -16.73 -38.54
CA GLU A 36 15.48 -17.31 -39.53
C GLU A 36 14.49 -18.33 -38.95
N THR A 37 14.98 -19.23 -38.09
CA THR A 37 14.12 -20.21 -37.40
C THR A 37 13.16 -19.52 -36.43
N LYS A 38 13.63 -18.50 -35.73
CA LYS A 38 12.80 -17.72 -34.81
C LYS A 38 11.66 -17.04 -35.54
N GLN A 39 11.93 -16.40 -36.71
CA GLN A 39 10.91 -15.75 -37.52
C GLN A 39 9.87 -16.74 -38.04
N LYS A 40 10.31 -17.91 -38.55
CA LYS A 40 9.38 -18.97 -38.98
C LYS A 40 8.42 -19.44 -37.89
N VAL A 41 8.94 -19.59 -36.65
CA VAL A 41 8.13 -20.03 -35.51
C VAL A 41 7.16 -18.95 -35.06
N LEU A 42 7.59 -17.67 -35.01
CA LEU A 42 6.72 -16.55 -34.65
C LEU A 42 5.58 -16.37 -35.69
N ALA A 43 5.88 -16.43 -36.97
CA ALA A 43 4.86 -16.37 -38.04
C ALA A 43 3.85 -17.53 -37.94
N ALA A 44 4.32 -18.76 -37.68
CA ALA A 44 3.44 -19.91 -37.50
C ALA A 44 2.57 -19.79 -36.25
N ALA A 45 3.09 -19.23 -35.17
CA ALA A 45 2.33 -18.99 -33.92
C ALA A 45 1.25 -17.93 -34.14
N GLU A 46 1.53 -16.87 -34.87
CA GLU A 46 0.59 -15.81 -35.20
C GLU A 46 -0.54 -16.36 -36.11
N GLU A 47 -0.19 -17.09 -37.16
CA GLU A 47 -1.17 -17.70 -38.07
C GLU A 47 -2.12 -18.68 -37.38
N LEU A 48 -1.61 -19.43 -36.39
CA LEU A 48 -2.40 -20.39 -35.62
C LEU A 48 -3.07 -19.75 -34.38
N HIS A 49 -2.96 -18.44 -34.19
CA HIS A 49 -3.40 -17.73 -32.97
C HIS A 49 -2.95 -18.44 -31.69
N TYR A 50 -1.73 -19.00 -31.73
CA TYR A 50 -1.19 -19.74 -30.61
C TYR A 50 -0.76 -18.81 -29.49
N ILE A 51 -1.36 -18.99 -28.33
CA ILE A 51 -0.95 -18.29 -27.09
C ILE A 51 -0.04 -19.23 -26.29
N PRO A 52 1.24 -18.86 -26.09
CA PRO A 52 2.16 -19.66 -25.28
C PRO A 52 1.60 -19.98 -23.90
N ASN A 53 1.61 -21.24 -23.51
CA ASN A 53 1.20 -21.63 -22.17
C ASN A 53 2.28 -21.23 -21.15
N LYS A 54 2.04 -20.13 -20.41
CA LYS A 54 2.95 -19.60 -19.40
C LYS A 54 3.25 -20.62 -18.29
N LEU A 55 2.29 -21.49 -17.94
CA LEU A 55 2.50 -22.56 -16.96
C LEU A 55 3.55 -23.59 -17.44
N ALA A 56 3.54 -23.94 -18.74
CA ALA A 56 4.56 -24.83 -19.29
C ALA A 56 5.94 -24.16 -19.41
N GLN A 57 5.98 -22.84 -19.54
CA GLN A 57 7.22 -22.08 -19.54
C GLN A 57 7.78 -21.92 -18.11
N SER A 58 6.94 -21.62 -17.11
CA SER A 58 7.35 -21.47 -15.72
C SER A 58 7.93 -22.74 -15.11
N MET A 59 7.43 -23.92 -15.52
CA MET A 59 8.03 -25.21 -15.10
C MET A 59 9.49 -25.40 -15.55
N ARG A 60 9.97 -24.63 -16.53
CA ARG A 60 11.36 -24.70 -17.03
C ARG A 60 12.23 -23.57 -16.52
N SER A 61 11.66 -22.40 -16.30
CA SER A 61 12.39 -21.20 -15.84
C SER A 61 12.43 -21.04 -14.33
N HIS A 62 11.69 -21.85 -13.57
CA HIS A 62 11.43 -21.69 -12.13
C HIS A 62 10.88 -20.29 -11.75
N SER A 63 10.34 -19.54 -12.73
CA SER A 63 9.73 -18.23 -12.54
C SER A 63 8.40 -18.15 -13.27
N THR A 64 7.38 -17.65 -12.60
CA THR A 64 6.04 -17.41 -13.18
C THR A 64 5.92 -16.03 -13.81
N LYS A 65 6.95 -15.16 -13.60
CA LYS A 65 6.89 -13.72 -13.92
C LYS A 65 5.62 -13.05 -13.35
N THR A 66 5.28 -13.47 -12.14
CA THR A 66 4.13 -12.96 -11.40
C THR A 66 4.54 -12.59 -9.99
N ILE A 67 4.30 -11.37 -9.59
CA ILE A 67 4.46 -10.91 -8.21
C ILE A 67 3.10 -10.65 -7.59
N ALA A 68 3.02 -10.69 -6.26
CA ALA A 68 1.80 -10.38 -5.55
C ALA A 68 1.93 -9.07 -4.77
N VAL A 69 0.79 -8.40 -4.59
CA VAL A 69 0.65 -7.25 -3.71
C VAL A 69 -0.50 -7.53 -2.74
N VAL A 70 -0.20 -7.54 -1.45
CA VAL A 70 -1.21 -7.64 -0.39
C VAL A 70 -1.35 -6.26 0.24
N VAL A 71 -2.50 -5.63 0.03
CA VAL A 71 -2.85 -4.33 0.62
C VAL A 71 -3.73 -4.50 1.84
N ALA A 72 -3.65 -3.54 2.75
CA ALA A 72 -4.45 -3.55 3.96
C ALA A 72 -5.92 -3.15 3.71
N ASP A 73 -6.16 -2.18 2.82
CA ASP A 73 -7.51 -1.77 2.41
C ASP A 73 -7.49 -1.21 0.97
N ILE A 74 -8.06 -1.97 0.02
CA ILE A 74 -8.11 -1.56 -1.39
C ILE A 74 -9.07 -0.38 -1.64
N GLN A 75 -9.98 -0.10 -0.73
CA GLN A 75 -10.90 1.02 -0.83
C GLN A 75 -10.23 2.35 -0.45
N ASN A 76 -9.09 2.29 0.22
CA ASN A 76 -8.29 3.44 0.54
C ASN A 76 -7.43 3.85 -0.68
N ASN A 77 -7.67 5.05 -1.21
CA ASN A 77 -6.97 5.59 -2.38
C ASN A 77 -5.43 5.64 -2.21
N PHE A 78 -4.94 5.74 -0.98
CA PHE A 78 -3.51 5.63 -0.67
C PHE A 78 -2.93 4.33 -1.23
N PHE A 79 -3.53 3.19 -0.93
CA PHE A 79 -3.08 1.90 -1.45
C PHE A 79 -3.31 1.79 -2.96
N GLY A 80 -4.40 2.35 -3.50
CA GLY A 80 -4.66 2.38 -4.93
C GLY A 80 -3.55 3.07 -5.72
N ALA A 81 -3.06 4.22 -5.24
CA ALA A 81 -1.96 4.94 -5.86
C ALA A 81 -0.62 4.17 -5.81
N ILE A 82 -0.35 3.47 -4.71
CA ILE A 82 0.84 2.61 -4.56
C ILE A 82 0.77 1.42 -5.51
N VAL A 83 -0.38 0.72 -5.56
CA VAL A 83 -0.59 -0.44 -6.44
C VAL A 83 -0.45 -0.06 -7.91
N ALA A 84 -0.97 1.10 -8.33
CA ALA A 84 -0.81 1.59 -9.69
C ALA A 84 0.69 1.80 -10.06
N ALA A 85 1.49 2.34 -9.14
CA ALA A 85 2.91 2.52 -9.34
C ALA A 85 3.67 1.17 -9.37
N ILE A 86 3.29 0.24 -8.50
CA ILE A 86 3.82 -1.13 -8.49
C ILE A 86 3.53 -1.82 -9.82
N GLU A 87 2.26 -1.79 -10.29
CA GLU A 87 1.87 -2.42 -11.56
C GLU A 87 2.67 -1.85 -12.74
N GLN A 88 2.76 -0.52 -12.81
CA GLN A 88 3.52 0.14 -13.87
C GLN A 88 4.99 -0.33 -13.88
N LYS A 89 5.63 -0.40 -12.72
CA LYS A 89 7.02 -0.84 -12.60
C LYS A 89 7.19 -2.32 -12.92
N ALA A 90 6.31 -3.18 -12.40
CA ALA A 90 6.30 -4.62 -12.65
C ALA A 90 6.12 -4.92 -14.15
N ARG A 91 5.18 -4.27 -14.81
CA ARG A 91 4.91 -4.42 -16.24
C ARG A 91 6.13 -4.03 -17.09
N GLN A 92 6.85 -2.96 -16.74
CA GLN A 92 8.09 -2.56 -17.43
C GLN A 92 9.17 -3.65 -17.35
N LYS A 93 9.14 -4.48 -16.31
CA LYS A 93 10.05 -5.60 -16.08
C LYS A 93 9.49 -6.96 -16.52
N GLY A 94 8.32 -6.97 -17.17
CA GLY A 94 7.67 -8.18 -17.70
C GLY A 94 6.97 -9.03 -16.64
N TYR A 95 6.68 -8.47 -15.45
CA TYR A 95 5.92 -9.14 -14.39
C TYR A 95 4.43 -8.80 -14.46
N ALA A 96 3.59 -9.80 -14.22
CA ALA A 96 2.17 -9.59 -13.89
C ALA A 96 2.03 -9.35 -12.38
N VAL A 97 0.95 -8.66 -11.98
CA VAL A 97 0.66 -8.37 -10.57
C VAL A 97 -0.65 -9.02 -10.16
N LEU A 98 -0.64 -9.81 -9.09
CA LEU A 98 -1.83 -10.29 -8.39
C LEU A 98 -2.07 -9.39 -7.17
N ILE A 99 -3.30 -8.89 -7.03
CA ILE A 99 -3.66 -8.01 -5.92
C ILE A 99 -4.56 -8.78 -4.97
N CYS A 100 -4.22 -8.74 -3.68
CA CYS A 100 -4.99 -9.28 -2.56
C CYS A 100 -5.30 -8.17 -1.56
N ASN A 101 -6.46 -8.27 -0.90
CA ASN A 101 -6.90 -7.31 0.10
C ASN A 101 -7.13 -8.02 1.44
N SER A 102 -6.38 -7.65 2.48
CA SER A 102 -6.55 -8.19 3.84
C SER A 102 -7.67 -7.50 4.62
N ASN A 103 -8.16 -6.34 4.15
CA ASN A 103 -9.23 -5.56 4.80
C ASN A 103 -8.94 -5.30 6.30
N GLU A 104 -7.69 -5.00 6.65
CA GLU A 104 -7.20 -4.79 8.02
C GLU A 104 -7.46 -5.99 8.95
N LYS A 105 -7.51 -7.24 8.40
CA LYS A 105 -7.77 -8.45 9.16
C LYS A 105 -6.63 -9.45 9.01
N ARG A 106 -6.07 -9.88 10.14
CA ARG A 106 -4.97 -10.85 10.20
C ARG A 106 -5.32 -12.18 9.53
N GLU A 107 -6.54 -12.66 9.74
CA GLU A 107 -7.03 -13.92 9.18
C GLU A 107 -7.05 -13.87 7.65
N LEU A 108 -7.57 -12.76 7.08
CA LEU A 108 -7.62 -12.59 5.62
C LEU A 108 -6.22 -12.40 5.01
N GLU A 109 -5.29 -11.75 5.72
CA GLU A 109 -3.90 -11.67 5.27
C GLU A 109 -3.28 -13.06 5.16
N LEU A 110 -3.46 -13.91 6.17
CA LEU A 110 -2.95 -15.28 6.17
C LEU A 110 -3.57 -16.14 5.07
N GLU A 111 -4.88 -16.00 4.82
CA GLU A 111 -5.57 -16.67 3.69
C GLU A 111 -5.02 -16.21 2.34
N CYS A 112 -4.80 -14.90 2.16
CA CYS A 112 -4.15 -14.35 0.97
C CYS A 112 -2.76 -14.94 0.77
N LEU A 113 -1.92 -14.97 1.81
CA LEU A 113 -0.57 -15.48 1.74
C LEU A 113 -0.54 -16.98 1.41
N GLU A 114 -1.43 -17.79 1.97
CA GLU A 114 -1.54 -19.22 1.66
C GLU A 114 -1.98 -19.45 0.19
N MET A 115 -2.95 -18.68 -0.28
CA MET A 115 -3.39 -18.72 -1.67
C MET A 115 -2.25 -18.32 -2.63
N LEU A 116 -1.50 -17.25 -2.33
CA LEU A 116 -0.38 -16.78 -3.15
C LEU A 116 0.76 -17.81 -3.20
N ALA A 117 1.08 -18.45 -2.07
CA ALA A 117 2.05 -19.54 -2.02
C ALA A 117 1.63 -20.71 -2.93
N SER A 118 0.33 -21.06 -2.96
CA SER A 118 -0.20 -22.09 -3.84
C SER A 118 -0.14 -21.72 -5.33
N LYS A 119 -0.19 -20.42 -5.65
CA LYS A 119 -0.08 -19.88 -7.01
C LYS A 119 1.36 -19.76 -7.50
N GLN A 120 2.35 -20.04 -6.63
CA GLN A 120 3.77 -19.98 -6.97
C GLN A 120 4.18 -18.60 -7.52
N VAL A 121 3.75 -17.52 -6.86
CA VAL A 121 4.24 -16.18 -7.20
C VAL A 121 5.75 -16.09 -6.96
N ASP A 122 6.44 -15.24 -7.71
CA ASP A 122 7.91 -15.11 -7.60
C ASP A 122 8.32 -14.27 -6.39
N GLY A 123 7.40 -13.44 -5.85
CA GLY A 123 7.64 -12.61 -4.66
C GLY A 123 6.39 -11.85 -4.23
N ILE A 124 6.45 -11.25 -3.04
CA ILE A 124 5.30 -10.62 -2.38
C ILE A 124 5.66 -9.22 -1.90
N LEU A 125 4.85 -8.23 -2.27
CA LEU A 125 4.81 -6.89 -1.68
C LEU A 125 3.71 -6.87 -0.63
N LEU A 126 4.01 -6.46 0.60
CA LEU A 126 3.13 -6.66 1.73
C LEU A 126 2.97 -5.40 2.59
N ALA A 127 1.73 -4.88 2.68
CA ALA A 127 1.31 -3.95 3.73
C ALA A 127 0.65 -4.77 4.85
N SER A 128 1.46 -5.27 5.79
CA SER A 128 1.04 -6.28 6.76
C SER A 128 0.14 -5.74 7.87
N THR A 129 -0.74 -6.59 8.36
CA THR A 129 -1.50 -6.42 9.60
C THR A 129 -0.76 -6.96 10.84
N PHE A 130 0.43 -7.53 10.65
CA PHE A 130 1.33 -7.95 11.73
C PHE A 130 2.46 -6.94 11.89
N THR A 131 2.83 -6.67 13.14
CA THR A 131 3.92 -5.74 13.48
C THR A 131 5.19 -6.44 13.96
N ASP A 132 5.08 -7.69 14.36
CA ASP A 132 6.21 -8.50 14.85
C ASP A 132 6.07 -9.98 14.40
N ARG A 133 7.21 -10.60 14.11
CA ARG A 133 7.29 -12.04 13.77
C ARG A 133 6.60 -12.94 14.78
N LYS A 134 6.64 -12.58 16.06
CA LYS A 134 6.05 -13.38 17.14
C LYS A 134 4.52 -13.47 17.07
N GLU A 135 3.88 -12.53 16.40
CA GLU A 135 2.42 -12.52 16.20
C GLU A 135 1.99 -13.47 15.08
N ILE A 136 2.92 -13.90 14.21
CA ILE A 136 2.63 -14.71 13.03
C ILE A 136 2.71 -16.20 13.38
N PRO A 137 1.66 -17.00 13.09
CA PRO A 137 1.70 -18.43 13.35
C PRO A 137 2.87 -19.12 12.65
N THR A 138 3.58 -20.00 13.35
CA THR A 138 4.80 -20.68 12.88
C THR A 138 4.64 -21.37 11.52
N LYS A 139 3.45 -21.89 11.21
CA LYS A 139 3.13 -22.47 9.89
C LYS A 139 3.46 -21.46 8.77
N TYR A 140 2.95 -20.24 8.86
CA TYR A 140 3.11 -19.22 7.82
C TYR A 140 4.54 -18.68 7.77
N VAL A 141 5.20 -18.54 8.92
CA VAL A 141 6.62 -18.18 8.97
C VAL A 141 7.42 -19.14 8.08
N LYS A 142 7.25 -20.46 8.28
CA LYS A 142 8.01 -21.49 7.54
C LYS A 142 7.57 -21.68 6.10
N THR A 143 6.32 -21.44 5.77
CA THR A 143 5.76 -21.74 4.44
C THR A 143 5.73 -20.56 3.50
N VAL A 144 5.76 -19.33 4.03
CA VAL A 144 5.68 -18.09 3.26
C VAL A 144 6.88 -17.18 3.56
N PHE A 145 6.99 -16.70 4.79
CA PHE A 145 7.93 -15.64 5.15
C PHE A 145 9.40 -16.01 5.00
N GLU A 146 9.74 -17.30 5.16
CA GLU A 146 11.12 -17.83 4.96
C GLU A 146 11.35 -18.38 3.55
N LYS A 147 10.32 -18.47 2.70
CA LYS A 147 10.44 -19.09 1.37
C LYS A 147 10.36 -18.13 0.21
N PHE A 148 9.61 -17.03 0.36
CA PHE A 148 9.40 -16.07 -0.71
C PHE A 148 10.22 -14.81 -0.46
N PRO A 149 10.76 -14.17 -1.52
CA PRO A 149 11.19 -12.78 -1.44
C PRO A 149 10.00 -11.91 -1.02
N ILE A 150 10.19 -11.13 0.05
CA ILE A 150 9.16 -10.22 0.59
C ILE A 150 9.77 -8.85 0.79
N VAL A 151 9.06 -7.83 0.29
CA VAL A 151 9.32 -6.42 0.59
C VAL A 151 8.07 -5.86 1.24
N THR A 152 8.22 -5.21 2.40
CA THR A 152 7.11 -4.54 3.06
C THR A 152 7.05 -3.07 2.63
N PHE A 153 5.85 -2.51 2.61
CA PHE A 153 5.63 -1.09 2.36
C PHE A 153 4.57 -0.54 3.30
N ASP A 154 4.61 0.77 3.58
CA ASP A 154 3.76 1.46 4.55
C ASP A 154 3.96 0.99 6.01
N ARG A 155 4.13 -0.31 6.22
CA ARG A 155 4.22 -0.98 7.52
C ARG A 155 5.42 -1.90 7.56
N LYS A 156 6.07 -2.00 8.73
CA LYS A 156 7.21 -2.90 8.97
C LYS A 156 6.78 -4.06 9.84
N ILE A 157 7.35 -5.25 9.57
CA ILE A 157 7.26 -6.41 10.46
C ILE A 157 8.62 -6.58 11.13
N ASN A 158 8.70 -6.41 12.43
CA ASN A 158 9.93 -6.64 13.18
C ASN A 158 10.30 -8.12 13.25
N GLY A 159 11.59 -8.41 13.32
CA GLY A 159 12.09 -9.79 13.45
C GLY A 159 12.24 -10.58 12.15
N PHE A 160 12.08 -9.91 10.99
CA PHE A 160 12.47 -10.43 9.68
C PHE A 160 13.47 -9.50 9.00
N PRO A 161 14.42 -10.03 8.22
CA PRO A 161 15.38 -9.23 7.46
C PRO A 161 14.77 -8.72 6.14
N PHE A 162 13.60 -8.08 6.21
CA PHE A 162 12.94 -7.57 5.01
C PHE A 162 13.40 -6.17 4.65
N THR A 163 13.45 -5.88 3.36
CA THR A 163 13.43 -4.50 2.88
C THR A 163 12.06 -3.91 3.16
N SER A 164 12.03 -2.73 3.79
CA SER A 164 10.80 -2.01 4.14
C SER A 164 10.84 -0.60 3.55
N VAL A 165 9.81 -0.20 2.81
CA VAL A 165 9.66 1.16 2.25
C VAL A 165 8.58 1.89 3.04
N LEU A 166 8.98 2.86 3.86
CA LEU A 166 8.15 3.50 4.89
C LEU A 166 8.12 5.01 4.74
N THR A 167 7.25 5.66 5.50
CA THR A 167 7.28 7.10 5.78
C THR A 167 7.45 7.33 7.28
N ASP A 168 7.97 8.51 7.67
CA ASP A 168 8.12 8.87 9.07
C ASP A 168 6.83 9.51 9.59
N ASN A 169 5.91 8.67 10.04
CA ASN A 169 4.62 9.08 10.58
C ASN A 169 4.75 9.94 11.85
N TYR A 170 5.73 9.61 12.70
CA TYR A 170 5.99 10.37 13.93
C TYR A 170 6.46 11.80 13.61
N ALA A 171 7.50 11.94 12.80
CA ALA A 171 8.07 13.26 12.48
C ALA A 171 7.06 14.13 11.72
N MET A 172 6.24 13.56 10.85
CA MET A 172 5.22 14.32 10.13
C MET A 172 4.09 14.77 11.05
N ALA A 173 3.58 13.91 11.94
CA ALA A 173 2.55 14.29 12.90
C ALA A 173 3.05 15.36 13.88
N TYR A 174 4.30 15.23 14.33
CA TYR A 174 4.96 16.28 15.12
C TYR A 174 4.99 17.62 14.34
N THR A 175 5.40 17.60 13.07
CA THR A 175 5.46 18.78 12.20
C THR A 175 4.08 19.43 12.00
N VAL A 176 3.04 18.63 11.73
CA VAL A 176 1.66 19.09 11.59
C VAL A 176 1.17 19.76 12.88
N THR A 177 1.44 19.14 14.01
CA THR A 177 1.03 19.66 15.31
C THR A 177 1.76 20.96 15.65
N LYS A 178 3.07 21.03 15.42
CA LYS A 178 3.86 22.28 15.57
C LYS A 178 3.35 23.39 14.65
N TYR A 179 2.91 23.07 13.43
CA TYR A 179 2.30 24.05 12.52
C TYR A 179 1.03 24.63 13.13
N LEU A 180 0.13 23.81 13.70
CA LEU A 180 -1.10 24.31 14.34
C LEU A 180 -0.80 25.11 15.63
N ILE A 181 0.17 24.66 16.44
CA ILE A 181 0.64 25.42 17.62
C ILE A 181 1.19 26.79 17.17
N GLY A 182 1.96 26.83 16.08
CA GLY A 182 2.47 28.08 15.51
C GLY A 182 1.38 29.04 15.01
N LEU A 183 0.17 28.53 14.74
CA LEU A 183 -1.03 29.33 14.45
C LEU A 183 -1.80 29.74 15.72
N GLY A 184 -1.28 29.43 16.90
CA GLY A 184 -1.89 29.79 18.19
C GLY A 184 -2.94 28.81 18.70
N HIS A 185 -3.04 27.61 18.13
CA HIS A 185 -3.95 26.58 18.62
C HIS A 185 -3.35 25.86 19.83
N ASP A 186 -4.12 25.76 20.92
CA ASP A 186 -3.84 24.95 22.11
C ASP A 186 -4.84 23.81 22.30
N GLY A 187 -6.06 23.95 21.75
CA GLY A 187 -7.09 22.93 21.67
C GLY A 187 -6.99 22.14 20.37
N ILE A 188 -5.99 21.27 20.23
CA ILE A 188 -5.76 20.45 19.02
C ILE A 188 -6.19 19.01 19.30
N ALA A 189 -7.07 18.45 18.49
CA ALA A 189 -7.53 17.07 18.60
C ALA A 189 -7.08 16.20 17.44
N THR A 190 -7.07 14.88 17.64
CA THR A 190 -6.83 13.89 16.58
C THR A 190 -7.96 12.90 16.46
N ILE A 191 -8.25 12.48 15.22
CA ILE A 191 -9.21 11.42 14.89
C ILE A 191 -8.49 10.37 14.07
N GLY A 192 -8.30 9.16 14.62
CA GLY A 192 -7.62 8.04 13.98
C GLY A 192 -8.56 6.87 13.65
N SER A 193 -8.08 5.93 12.84
CA SER A 193 -8.80 4.69 12.52
C SER A 193 -8.60 3.66 13.63
N GLU A 194 -9.71 3.15 14.18
CA GLU A 194 -9.70 2.09 15.19
C GLU A 194 -9.14 0.78 14.63
N LYS A 195 -9.55 0.42 13.40
CA LYS A 195 -9.08 -0.80 12.72
C LYS A 195 -7.58 -0.76 12.46
N GLU A 196 -7.10 0.32 11.85
CA GLU A 196 -5.68 0.48 11.54
C GLU A 196 -4.83 0.49 12.81
N LYS A 197 -5.27 1.19 13.87
CA LYS A 197 -4.57 1.23 15.17
C LYS A 197 -4.45 -0.14 15.84
N ALA A 198 -5.41 -1.03 15.58
CA ALA A 198 -5.41 -2.38 16.15
C ALA A 198 -4.36 -3.30 15.53
N VAL A 199 -4.00 -3.08 14.26
CA VAL A 199 -3.17 -3.99 13.47
C VAL A 199 -1.90 -3.36 12.88
N SER A 200 -1.67 -2.07 13.10
CA SER A 200 -0.46 -1.38 12.61
C SER A 200 0.03 -0.33 13.59
N ASN A 201 1.25 0.14 13.40
CA ASN A 201 1.85 1.20 14.19
C ASN A 201 1.58 2.61 13.63
N THR A 202 1.10 2.74 12.39
CA THR A 202 0.99 4.03 11.69
C THR A 202 0.18 5.07 12.48
N VAL A 203 -1.03 4.73 12.94
CA VAL A 203 -1.85 5.64 13.76
C VAL A 203 -1.19 5.94 15.11
N ARG A 204 -0.54 4.94 15.74
CA ARG A 204 0.15 5.13 17.03
C ARG A 204 1.33 6.09 16.89
N GLU A 205 2.15 5.92 15.85
CA GLU A 205 3.28 6.81 15.56
C GLU A 205 2.81 8.24 15.30
N ARG A 206 1.71 8.43 14.56
CA ARG A 206 1.09 9.74 14.35
C ARG A 206 0.63 10.38 15.68
N GLU A 207 -0.08 9.59 16.51
CA GLU A 207 -0.49 10.06 17.85
C GLU A 207 0.70 10.39 18.76
N GLU A 208 1.78 9.61 18.70
CA GLU A 208 2.99 9.85 19.50
C GLU A 208 3.69 11.14 19.07
N GLY A 209 3.82 11.38 17.75
CA GLY A 209 4.37 12.63 17.21
C GLY A 209 3.54 13.85 17.63
N TYR A 210 2.21 13.73 17.53
CA TYR A 210 1.27 14.75 18.01
C TYR A 210 1.47 15.05 19.50
N ARG A 211 1.47 14.02 20.37
CA ARG A 211 1.68 14.20 21.83
C ARG A 211 3.04 14.79 22.16
N ALA A 212 4.08 14.43 21.39
CA ALA A 212 5.42 14.98 21.61
C ALA A 212 5.45 16.48 21.34
N ALA A 213 4.83 16.96 20.28
CA ALA A 213 4.75 18.38 19.95
C ALA A 213 3.95 19.18 21.00
N LEU A 214 2.84 18.63 21.51
CA LEU A 214 2.07 19.27 22.56
C LEU A 214 2.85 19.34 23.89
N ARG A 215 3.51 18.26 24.29
CA ARG A 215 4.34 18.24 25.51
C ARG A 215 5.45 19.28 25.47
N GLU A 216 6.15 19.41 24.33
CA GLU A 216 7.19 20.41 24.15
C GLU A 216 6.64 21.85 24.31
N ALA A 217 5.40 22.07 23.86
CA ALA A 217 4.74 23.36 23.99
C ALA A 217 4.04 23.58 25.37
N GLY A 218 4.09 22.61 26.29
CA GLY A 218 3.41 22.68 27.58
C GLY A 218 1.89 22.62 27.50
N ILE A 219 1.34 22.08 26.41
CA ILE A 219 -0.11 21.96 26.16
C ILE A 219 -0.61 20.59 26.63
N SER A 220 -1.69 20.58 27.44
CA SER A 220 -2.37 19.33 27.81
C SER A 220 -3.11 18.72 26.64
N HIS A 221 -3.09 17.38 26.54
CA HIS A 221 -3.73 16.63 25.46
C HIS A 221 -4.78 15.62 25.95
N ASP A 222 -5.19 15.70 27.20
CA ASP A 222 -6.11 14.75 27.80
C ASP A 222 -7.48 14.77 27.11
N GLY A 223 -7.93 13.61 26.66
CA GLY A 223 -9.21 13.44 25.99
C GLY A 223 -9.32 13.92 24.53
N MET A 224 -8.24 14.46 23.97
CA MET A 224 -8.24 15.03 22.61
C MET A 224 -7.86 14.03 21.50
N CYS A 225 -7.62 12.77 21.81
CA CYS A 225 -7.33 11.72 20.84
C CYS A 225 -8.47 10.70 20.82
N ILE A 226 -9.17 10.59 19.72
CA ILE A 226 -10.17 9.54 19.54
C ILE A 226 -9.83 8.65 18.36
N THR A 227 -10.34 7.41 18.39
CA THR A 227 -10.33 6.51 17.23
C THR A 227 -11.77 6.15 16.88
N VAL A 228 -12.05 5.96 15.59
CA VAL A 228 -13.38 5.64 15.08
C VAL A 228 -13.31 4.50 14.07
N ASP A 229 -14.39 3.74 13.97
CA ASP A 229 -14.61 2.79 12.88
C ASP A 229 -15.54 3.46 11.85
N TRP A 230 -14.97 4.04 10.80
CA TRP A 230 -15.70 4.79 9.77
C TRP A 230 -16.80 3.97 9.09
N GLN A 231 -16.75 2.63 9.14
CA GLN A 231 -17.81 1.75 8.64
C GLN A 231 -19.04 1.72 9.57
N LYS A 232 -18.90 2.20 10.81
CA LYS A 232 -19.98 2.33 11.80
C LYS A 232 -20.40 3.80 11.91
N ALA A 233 -21.03 4.33 10.87
CA ALA A 233 -21.34 5.77 10.73
C ALA A 233 -21.99 6.41 11.98
N ALA A 234 -23.01 5.76 12.59
CA ALA A 234 -23.69 6.30 13.77
C ALA A 234 -22.79 6.40 15.00
N GLU A 235 -21.92 5.39 15.24
CA GLU A 235 -20.98 5.42 16.36
C GLU A 235 -19.87 6.43 16.10
N THR A 236 -19.35 6.49 14.88
CA THR A 236 -18.35 7.47 14.43
C THR A 236 -18.86 8.88 14.63
N LYS A 237 -20.07 9.18 14.14
CA LYS A 237 -20.73 10.47 14.36
C LYS A 237 -20.79 10.84 15.84
N LYS A 238 -21.31 9.92 16.68
CA LYS A 238 -21.44 10.16 18.12
C LYS A 238 -20.10 10.49 18.78
N ARG A 239 -19.03 9.76 18.43
CA ARG A 239 -17.68 10.02 18.99
C ARG A 239 -17.12 11.36 18.54
N ILE A 240 -17.33 11.73 17.28
CA ILE A 240 -16.90 13.05 16.74
C ILE A 240 -17.71 14.17 17.40
N ASP A 241 -19.03 14.00 17.56
CA ASP A 241 -19.90 14.99 18.24
C ASP A 241 -19.39 15.25 19.67
N ILE A 242 -19.12 14.20 20.45
CA ILE A 242 -18.58 14.32 21.81
C ILE A 242 -17.24 15.07 21.81
N LEU A 243 -16.34 14.75 20.86
CA LEU A 243 -15.08 15.44 20.72
C LEU A 243 -15.26 16.93 20.46
N LEU A 244 -16.13 17.29 19.50
CA LEU A 244 -16.40 18.68 19.12
C LEU A 244 -17.18 19.47 20.18
N ASP A 245 -17.91 18.81 21.07
CA ASP A 245 -18.55 19.43 22.23
C ASP A 245 -17.55 19.82 23.34
N TYR A 246 -16.33 19.34 23.23
CA TYR A 246 -15.28 19.75 24.14
C TYR A 246 -14.85 21.20 23.82
N HIS A 247 -15.26 22.17 24.64
CA HIS A 247 -15.19 23.63 24.39
C HIS A 247 -13.81 24.20 24.08
N ARG A 248 -12.75 23.39 24.19
CA ARG A 248 -11.38 23.80 23.92
C ARG A 248 -10.86 23.44 22.53
N ILE A 249 -11.60 22.65 21.75
CA ILE A 249 -11.13 22.18 20.43
C ILE A 249 -11.23 23.33 19.41
N THR A 250 -10.07 23.75 18.91
CA THR A 250 -9.95 24.81 17.88
C THR A 250 -9.30 24.29 16.60
N ALA A 251 -8.69 23.09 16.65
CA ALA A 251 -8.13 22.43 15.47
C ALA A 251 -8.28 20.91 15.58
N VAL A 252 -8.45 20.26 14.43
CA VAL A 252 -8.54 18.78 14.31
C VAL A 252 -7.56 18.29 13.25
N ILE A 253 -6.82 17.22 13.58
CA ILE A 253 -6.00 16.46 12.65
C ILE A 253 -6.71 15.13 12.40
N VAL A 254 -7.23 14.90 11.19
CA VAL A 254 -7.81 13.63 10.77
C VAL A 254 -6.68 12.75 10.25
N LEU A 255 -6.31 11.71 11.02
CA LEU A 255 -5.11 10.89 10.81
C LEU A 255 -5.25 9.81 9.72
N ASN A 256 -6.42 9.68 9.10
CA ASN A 256 -6.69 8.70 8.06
C ASN A 256 -7.75 9.24 7.08
N ASN A 257 -7.50 9.15 5.78
CA ASN A 257 -8.38 9.69 4.73
C ASN A 257 -9.77 9.05 4.71
N SER A 258 -9.90 7.76 5.08
CA SER A 258 -11.19 7.07 5.12
C SER A 258 -12.19 7.69 6.11
N ILE A 259 -11.70 8.49 7.07
CA ILE A 259 -12.52 9.15 8.09
C ILE A 259 -12.99 10.53 7.63
N VAL A 260 -12.29 11.15 6.68
CA VAL A 260 -12.53 12.55 6.28
C VAL A 260 -13.98 12.78 5.85
N GLY A 261 -14.54 11.86 5.07
CA GLY A 261 -15.93 11.98 4.61
C GLY A 261 -16.94 12.03 5.77
N GLU A 262 -16.80 11.14 6.76
CA GLU A 262 -17.68 11.13 7.94
C GLU A 262 -17.46 12.35 8.83
N PHE A 263 -16.22 12.80 8.99
CA PHE A 263 -15.90 14.02 9.72
C PHE A 263 -16.55 15.25 9.08
N LEU A 264 -16.46 15.40 7.75
CA LEU A 264 -17.07 16.52 7.03
C LEU A 264 -18.61 16.51 7.12
N LYS A 265 -19.25 15.34 7.08
CA LYS A 265 -20.70 15.22 7.30
C LYS A 265 -21.08 15.73 8.68
N VAL A 266 -20.33 15.39 9.72
CA VAL A 266 -20.60 15.88 11.08
C VAL A 266 -20.43 17.39 11.16
N LEU A 267 -19.42 17.98 10.52
CA LEU A 267 -19.26 19.44 10.48
C LEU A 267 -20.45 20.12 9.76
N ASP A 268 -20.90 19.57 8.63
CA ASP A 268 -22.04 20.10 7.87
C ASP A 268 -23.33 20.06 8.69
N GLU A 269 -23.66 18.92 9.31
CA GLU A 269 -24.84 18.78 10.18
C GLU A 269 -24.81 19.75 11.37
N ARG A 270 -23.62 20.04 11.91
CA ARG A 270 -23.43 21.01 12.99
C ARG A 270 -23.35 22.45 12.49
N LYS A 271 -23.38 22.67 11.18
CA LYS A 271 -23.16 23.96 10.52
C LYS A 271 -21.84 24.63 10.94
N MET A 272 -20.81 23.81 11.16
CA MET A 272 -19.48 24.26 11.49
C MET A 272 -18.66 24.43 10.22
N SER A 273 -18.11 25.61 10.03
CA SER A 273 -17.22 25.90 8.88
C SER A 273 -15.75 25.86 9.29
N PHE A 274 -14.90 25.50 8.36
CA PHE A 274 -13.46 25.65 8.47
C PHE A 274 -12.98 26.64 7.37
N PRO A 275 -11.99 27.50 7.67
CA PRO A 275 -11.25 27.60 8.94
C PRO A 275 -11.93 28.45 10.01
N GLU A 276 -13.14 28.99 9.79
CA GLU A 276 -13.76 30.06 10.60
C GLU A 276 -14.04 29.61 12.04
N GLN A 277 -14.49 28.39 12.25
CA GLN A 277 -14.82 27.87 13.58
C GLN A 277 -13.84 26.83 14.05
N ILE A 278 -13.23 26.07 13.13
CA ILE A 278 -12.27 25.02 13.44
C ILE A 278 -11.21 24.91 12.34
N SER A 279 -9.94 24.81 12.69
CA SER A 279 -8.88 24.50 11.74
C SER A 279 -8.83 22.97 11.49
N VAL A 280 -8.64 22.56 10.24
CA VAL A 280 -8.64 21.13 9.87
C VAL A 280 -7.38 20.80 9.08
N VAL A 281 -6.69 19.72 9.48
CA VAL A 281 -5.62 19.09 8.71
C VAL A 281 -5.98 17.63 8.50
N THR A 282 -5.82 17.14 7.27
CA THR A 282 -6.12 15.75 6.92
C THR A 282 -4.86 14.98 6.57
N TRP A 283 -4.87 13.66 6.78
CA TRP A 283 -3.86 12.76 6.22
C TRP A 283 -4.30 12.32 4.83
N ASP A 284 -3.30 12.17 3.93
CA ASP A 284 -3.43 11.95 2.50
C ASP A 284 -3.99 13.16 1.73
N ASP A 285 -3.32 13.51 0.64
CA ASP A 285 -3.66 14.69 -0.18
C ASP A 285 -4.42 14.25 -1.42
N GLU A 286 -5.73 14.03 -1.28
CA GLU A 286 -6.62 13.58 -2.33
C GLU A 286 -7.32 14.73 -3.07
N GLU A 287 -8.05 14.42 -4.14
CA GLU A 287 -8.75 15.43 -4.97
C GLU A 287 -9.73 16.29 -4.16
N HIS A 288 -10.46 15.69 -3.21
CA HIS A 288 -11.38 16.46 -2.37
C HIS A 288 -10.65 17.47 -1.50
N ASN A 289 -9.41 17.19 -1.06
CA ASN A 289 -8.60 18.14 -0.30
C ASN A 289 -8.22 19.36 -1.16
N ILE A 290 -7.94 19.13 -2.45
CA ILE A 290 -7.64 20.23 -3.39
C ILE A 290 -8.87 21.07 -3.62
N TYR A 291 -10.00 20.45 -3.91
CA TYR A 291 -11.28 21.14 -4.17
C TYR A 291 -11.75 21.94 -2.97
N MET A 292 -11.72 21.37 -1.77
CA MET A 292 -12.13 22.02 -0.52
C MET A 292 -11.03 22.88 0.10
N LYS A 293 -9.88 23.02 -0.56
CA LYS A 293 -8.70 23.77 -0.11
C LYS A 293 -8.22 23.38 1.28
N MET A 294 -8.27 22.08 1.58
CA MET A 294 -7.87 21.54 2.87
C MET A 294 -6.34 21.40 2.95
N THR A 295 -5.77 21.85 4.05
CA THR A 295 -4.38 21.56 4.44
C THR A 295 -4.26 20.07 4.70
N SER A 296 -3.28 19.40 4.10
CA SER A 296 -3.16 17.96 4.15
C SER A 296 -1.71 17.48 4.14
N VAL A 297 -1.49 16.28 4.62
CA VAL A 297 -0.20 15.57 4.49
C VAL A 297 -0.20 14.78 3.19
N ARG A 298 0.70 15.12 2.28
CA ARG A 298 0.90 14.37 1.04
C ARG A 298 1.93 13.27 1.26
N GLN A 299 1.53 12.04 1.02
CA GLN A 299 2.42 10.89 1.06
C GLN A 299 3.03 10.61 -0.33
N PRO A 300 4.27 10.11 -0.40
CA PRO A 300 4.96 9.84 -1.66
C PRO A 300 4.56 8.47 -2.25
N CYS A 301 3.25 8.21 -2.42
CA CYS A 301 2.70 6.91 -2.80
C CYS A 301 3.34 6.32 -4.06
N ARG A 302 3.49 7.14 -5.10
CA ARG A 302 4.14 6.70 -6.35
C ARG A 302 5.58 6.24 -6.11
N LYS A 303 6.36 7.04 -5.39
CA LYS A 303 7.76 6.71 -5.06
C LYS A 303 7.86 5.45 -4.24
N MET A 304 6.95 5.29 -3.26
CA MET A 304 6.86 4.09 -2.42
C MET A 304 6.61 2.84 -3.27
N GLY A 305 5.62 2.86 -4.17
CA GLY A 305 5.33 1.74 -5.04
C GLY A 305 6.46 1.40 -6.01
N GLU A 306 7.07 2.43 -6.64
CA GLU A 306 8.21 2.25 -7.55
C GLU A 306 9.42 1.60 -6.83
N LEU A 307 9.77 2.05 -5.62
CA LEU A 307 10.87 1.51 -4.85
C LEU A 307 10.58 0.09 -4.33
N ALA A 308 9.38 -0.13 -3.79
CA ALA A 308 8.99 -1.45 -3.31
C ALA A 308 9.04 -2.50 -4.44
N ALA A 309 8.47 -2.18 -5.61
CA ALA A 309 8.52 -3.07 -6.77
C ALA A 309 9.95 -3.30 -7.29
N THR A 310 10.77 -2.24 -7.33
CA THR A 310 12.16 -2.34 -7.76
C THR A 310 12.94 -3.26 -6.82
N SER A 311 12.86 -3.02 -5.50
CA SER A 311 13.57 -3.83 -4.51
C SER A 311 13.14 -5.31 -4.55
N LEU A 312 11.84 -5.59 -4.71
CA LEU A 312 11.36 -6.98 -4.82
C LEU A 312 11.88 -7.66 -6.08
N ILE A 313 11.81 -6.99 -7.24
CA ILE A 313 12.24 -7.58 -8.52
C ILE A 313 13.76 -7.81 -8.51
N GLU A 314 14.54 -6.90 -7.94
CA GLU A 314 15.98 -7.07 -7.77
C GLU A 314 16.32 -8.28 -6.88
N GLN A 315 15.57 -8.50 -5.80
CA GLN A 315 15.70 -9.70 -4.95
C GLN A 315 15.35 -10.98 -5.71
N ILE A 316 14.29 -10.98 -6.53
CA ILE A 316 13.88 -12.13 -7.34
C ILE A 316 14.92 -12.46 -8.43
N GLU A 317 15.52 -11.46 -9.05
CA GLU A 317 16.45 -11.61 -10.17
C GLU A 317 17.91 -11.78 -9.72
N SER A 318 18.20 -11.70 -8.41
CA SER A 318 19.54 -11.90 -7.85
C SER A 318 19.92 -13.38 -7.81
N ASP A 319 21.14 -13.70 -8.21
CA ASP A 319 21.72 -15.06 -8.10
C ASP A 319 21.97 -15.47 -6.64
N SER A 320 21.97 -14.52 -5.71
CA SER A 320 22.15 -14.74 -4.27
C SER A 320 21.15 -13.87 -3.50
N PRO A 321 19.91 -14.34 -3.36
CA PRO A 321 18.88 -13.59 -2.66
C PRO A 321 19.14 -13.58 -1.15
N GLN A 322 20.14 -12.81 -0.70
CA GLN A 322 20.25 -12.46 0.72
C GLN A 322 19.20 -11.39 1.00
N GLN A 323 18.24 -11.72 1.83
CA GLN A 323 17.35 -10.72 2.41
C GLN A 323 18.15 -9.95 3.47
N GLU A 324 18.55 -8.74 3.15
CA GLU A 324 19.13 -7.81 4.12
C GLU A 324 18.04 -6.93 4.69
N GLU A 325 18.08 -6.72 6.01
CA GLU A 325 17.18 -5.77 6.65
C GLU A 325 17.56 -4.36 6.20
N LEU A 326 16.74 -3.79 5.32
CA LEU A 326 16.89 -2.44 4.82
C LEU A 326 15.60 -1.65 5.05
N THR A 327 15.71 -0.49 5.69
CA THR A 327 14.59 0.44 5.81
C THR A 327 14.84 1.68 4.95
N ILE A 328 13.95 1.91 3.99
CA ILE A 328 13.94 3.09 3.12
C ILE A 328 12.84 4.00 3.61
N THR A 329 13.21 5.12 4.23
CA THR A 329 12.24 6.10 4.73
C THR A 329 12.06 7.22 3.72
N LEU A 330 10.81 7.48 3.34
CA LEU A 330 10.42 8.52 2.40
C LEU A 330 9.85 9.73 3.11
N ASN A 331 10.15 10.92 2.62
CA ASN A 331 9.63 12.16 3.18
C ASN A 331 8.20 12.41 2.74
N GLN A 332 7.34 12.73 3.69
CA GLN A 332 6.01 13.28 3.49
C GLN A 332 6.08 14.81 3.37
N THR A 333 5.03 15.44 2.89
CA THR A 333 4.97 16.91 2.72
C THR A 333 3.69 17.46 3.30
N LEU A 334 3.78 18.45 4.17
CA LEU A 334 2.63 19.24 4.61
C LEU A 334 2.26 20.26 3.53
N VAL A 335 1.13 20.04 2.87
CA VAL A 335 0.58 20.93 1.84
C VAL A 335 -0.39 21.88 2.52
N LYS A 336 0.06 23.12 2.73
CA LYS A 336 -0.73 24.16 3.39
C LYS A 336 -1.73 24.76 2.40
N ARG A 337 -3.00 24.87 2.82
CA ARG A 337 -4.11 25.49 2.08
C ARG A 337 -4.93 26.37 3.03
N GLU A 338 -6.23 26.55 2.75
CA GLU A 338 -7.08 27.52 3.43
C GLU A 338 -7.84 26.97 4.65
N SER A 339 -7.77 25.68 4.96
CA SER A 339 -8.52 25.05 6.07
C SER A 339 -7.96 25.32 7.47
N CYS A 340 -6.87 26.08 7.59
CA CYS A 340 -6.29 26.45 8.88
C CYS A 340 -6.11 27.96 8.96
N ARG A 341 -6.43 28.55 10.10
CA ARG A 341 -6.26 29.98 10.38
C ARG A 341 -5.51 30.24 11.69
N ILE A 342 -5.07 31.47 11.87
CA ILE A 342 -4.55 31.91 13.16
C ILE A 342 -5.70 31.89 14.20
N ASN A 343 -5.46 31.17 15.30
CA ASN A 343 -6.39 31.20 16.43
C ASN A 343 -6.17 32.50 17.22
N LYS A 344 -7.20 33.37 17.21
CA LYS A 344 -7.16 34.67 17.91
C LYS A 344 -7.76 34.60 19.32
N THR A 345 -8.05 33.41 19.82
CA THR A 345 -8.61 33.25 21.16
C THR A 345 -7.48 33.38 22.19
N TYR A 346 -7.30 34.56 22.70
CA TYR A 346 -6.57 34.86 23.95
C TYR A 346 -7.58 35.13 25.05
#